data_b061cd79f26787075306ed33ad53825e
#
_entry.id   b061cd79f26787075306ed33ad53825e
#
_cell.length_a   1.000
_cell.length_b   1.000
_cell.length_c   1.000
_cell.angle_alpha   90.00
_cell.angle_beta   90.00
_cell.angle_gamma   90.00
#
_symmetry.space_group_name_H-M   'P 1'
#
loop_
_entity.id
_entity.type
_entity.pdbx_description
1 polymer ?
#
loop_
_entity_poly.entity_id
_entity_poly.type
_entity_poly.pdbx_seq_one_letter_code
_entity_poly.pdbx_strand_id
1 'polypeptide(L)'
;MAEFLKFNLGQKFCAVSHLACGRAKFLPLLLGACLAAGAAEGGHDGSGLTERGGLTAGFDQTAGGGQLAGFDQTARRVSTACDGQAANRKKDVVMKKIIAKHIDATKMPAELSDIPARLDAEGVAYNAIGCNNWPEAFPYTPKVEVRVAHTGDAIVLHYRVEESTVQAEAGDNGKVWEDSCCEFFSIPAGDGVYYNIECNCAGQMLIGGGAERKNRERAAKEVLDTVKRWSSLGREPFAEKAAPASWQMVMVIPASAFFKHHIGSFTGKTIRANFYKCGDRLKQQHYLSWNPIDLPRPNFHCPEFFGELTFE
;
A
#
# COMPACT_ATOMS: atom_id res chain seq x y z
N MET A 1 16.58 -10.66 72.01
CA MET A 1 15.61 -9.65 72.42
C MET A 1 14.74 -9.40 71.20
N ALA A 2 13.65 -10.16 70.90
CA ALA A 2 12.28 -10.00 71.48
C ALA A 2 11.81 -8.55 71.20
N GLU A 3 10.77 -8.30 70.49
CA GLU A 3 9.35 -8.63 70.53
C GLU A 3 8.73 -8.24 69.18
N PHE A 4 7.94 -9.02 68.43
CA PHE A 4 6.54 -9.38 68.57
C PHE A 4 5.61 -8.18 68.70
N LEU A 5 4.77 -7.98 67.66
CA LEU A 5 3.38 -7.72 67.84
C LEU A 5 2.60 -8.06 66.55
N LYS A 6 1.72 -9.04 66.65
CA LYS A 6 0.60 -9.45 65.78
C LYS A 6 -0.61 -8.58 66.05
N PHE A 7 -1.44 -8.31 65.06
CA PHE A 7 -2.90 -8.24 65.12
C PHE A 7 -3.41 -8.28 63.68
N ASN A 8 -4.06 -9.25 63.19
CA ASN A 8 -5.27 -10.06 63.41
C ASN A 8 -6.54 -9.39 62.80
N LEU A 9 -7.03 -10.07 61.75
CA LEU A 9 -8.39 -10.45 61.38
C LEU A 9 -9.55 -9.41 61.36
N GLY A 10 -10.20 -9.41 60.23
CA GLY A 10 -11.54 -8.90 60.03
C GLY A 10 -12.20 -9.37 58.72
N GLN A 11 -12.55 -10.65 58.69
CA GLN A 11 -13.51 -11.18 57.69
C GLN A 11 -14.89 -10.58 57.94
N LYS A 12 -15.59 -10.21 56.86
CA LYS A 12 -17.05 -10.35 56.82
C LYS A 12 -17.52 -10.77 55.45
N PHE A 13 -17.93 -12.00 55.38
CA PHE A 13 -18.84 -12.56 54.39
C PHE A 13 -20.20 -11.87 54.51
N CYS A 14 -20.84 -11.62 53.39
CA CYS A 14 -22.29 -11.71 53.32
C CYS A 14 -22.71 -12.23 51.95
N ALA A 15 -23.36 -13.35 52.01
CA ALA A 15 -23.88 -14.09 50.86
C ALA A 15 -25.41 -13.81 50.73
N VAL A 16 -25.87 -14.08 49.49
CA VAL A 16 -27.20 -14.58 49.11
C VAL A 16 -28.34 -13.58 49.02
N SER A 17 -28.94 -13.42 47.86
CA SER A 17 -30.27 -13.98 47.61
C SER A 17 -30.62 -13.99 46.10
N HIS A 18 -31.03 -15.17 45.69
CA HIS A 18 -31.82 -15.45 44.48
C HIS A 18 -33.18 -14.76 44.54
N LEU A 19 -33.69 -14.33 43.39
CA LEU A 19 -35.08 -14.53 42.96
C LEU A 19 -35.19 -14.20 41.47
N ALA A 20 -35.56 -15.02 40.80
CA ALA A 20 -36.30 -15.71 39.79
C ALA A 20 -37.45 -14.91 39.19
N CYS A 21 -37.62 -15.15 37.91
CA CYS A 21 -38.87 -15.25 37.16
C CYS A 21 -39.48 -13.98 36.56
N GLY A 22 -39.62 -14.02 35.24
CA GLY A 22 -40.45 -13.09 34.46
C GLY A 22 -40.32 -13.28 32.96
N ARG A 23 -40.83 -14.43 32.44
CA ARG A 23 -41.13 -14.61 31.03
C ARG A 23 -42.21 -13.64 30.59
N ALA A 24 -42.00 -12.90 29.53
CA ALA A 24 -43.11 -12.37 28.73
C ALA A 24 -42.76 -12.60 27.26
N LYS A 25 -43.46 -13.54 26.68
CA LYS A 25 -43.64 -13.70 25.22
C LYS A 25 -44.61 -12.62 24.76
N PHE A 26 -44.35 -11.95 23.67
CA PHE A 26 -45.41 -11.53 22.77
C PHE A 26 -44.89 -11.56 21.33
N LEU A 27 -45.71 -12.18 20.52
CA LEU A 27 -45.60 -12.52 19.11
C LEU A 27 -46.18 -11.38 18.25
N PRO A 28 -46.10 -11.45 16.93
CA PRO A 28 -45.95 -10.31 16.02
C PRO A 28 -47.29 -9.79 15.50
N LEU A 29 -47.29 -8.59 14.98
CA LEU A 29 -48.41 -8.10 14.15
C LEU A 29 -47.90 -7.82 12.72
N LEU A 30 -48.47 -8.59 11.84
CA LEU A 30 -48.57 -8.46 10.39
C LEU A 30 -49.53 -7.34 9.99
N LEU A 31 -49.46 -6.99 8.72
CA LEU A 31 -50.34 -6.17 7.85
C LEU A 31 -49.97 -4.69 7.79
N GLY A 32 -49.82 -4.08 6.62
CA GLY A 32 -50.58 -4.30 5.40
C GLY A 32 -49.88 -3.66 4.17
N ALA A 33 -50.11 -4.33 3.12
CA ALA A 33 -49.83 -3.92 1.77
C ALA A 33 -50.72 -2.76 1.31
N CYS A 34 -50.20 -1.88 0.50
CA CYS A 34 -51.03 -1.15 -0.45
C CYS A 34 -50.28 -0.99 -1.79
N LEU A 35 -50.81 -1.70 -2.75
CA LEU A 35 -50.57 -1.53 -4.17
C LEU A 35 -51.21 -0.21 -4.63
N ALA A 36 -50.52 0.52 -5.52
CA ALA A 36 -51.22 1.27 -6.54
C ALA A 36 -50.31 1.34 -7.79
N ALA A 37 -50.81 0.66 -8.81
CA ALA A 37 -50.35 0.76 -10.17
C ALA A 37 -50.84 2.05 -10.84
N GLY A 38 -50.10 2.54 -11.80
CA GLY A 38 -50.52 3.62 -12.68
C GLY A 38 -49.62 3.63 -13.92
N ALA A 39 -50.09 2.97 -14.98
CA ALA A 39 -49.53 3.01 -16.31
C ALA A 39 -50.15 4.17 -17.12
N ALA A 40 -49.39 4.67 -18.09
CA ALA A 40 -49.81 5.20 -19.42
C ALA A 40 -48.58 5.89 -20.01
N GLU A 41 -47.94 5.41 -21.08
CA GLU A 41 -48.26 5.43 -22.50
C GLU A 41 -48.16 6.79 -23.15
N GLY A 42 -47.44 6.80 -24.28
CA GLY A 42 -47.43 7.78 -25.36
C GLY A 42 -46.03 8.36 -25.61
N GLY A 43 -45.28 8.11 -26.64
CA GLY A 43 -45.60 7.74 -28.04
C GLY A 43 -45.10 8.87 -28.97
N HIS A 44 -44.42 8.45 -30.04
CA HIS A 44 -44.06 9.19 -31.27
C HIS A 44 -42.71 9.88 -31.33
N ASP A 45 -41.78 9.29 -32.09
CA ASP A 45 -41.49 9.48 -33.53
C ASP A 45 -40.94 10.83 -33.94
N GLY A 46 -39.84 10.80 -34.67
CA GLY A 46 -39.32 11.91 -35.42
C GLY A 46 -37.91 11.71 -35.96
N SER A 47 -37.83 10.86 -36.99
CA SER A 47 -36.82 10.77 -38.02
C SER A 47 -36.12 12.09 -38.41
N GLY A 48 -34.83 12.03 -38.71
CA GLY A 48 -34.11 13.09 -39.39
C GLY A 48 -32.70 12.70 -39.77
N LEU A 49 -32.57 11.96 -40.87
CA LEU A 49 -31.33 11.78 -41.63
C LEU A 49 -30.91 13.11 -42.26
N THR A 50 -29.63 13.45 -42.21
CA THR A 50 -28.92 14.04 -43.35
C THR A 50 -27.42 13.70 -43.27
N GLU A 51 -27.04 12.93 -44.26
CA GLU A 51 -25.67 12.80 -44.76
C GLU A 51 -25.20 14.10 -45.41
N ARG A 52 -23.89 14.27 -45.43
CA ARG A 52 -22.97 14.79 -46.46
C ARG A 52 -21.77 15.36 -45.74
N GLY A 53 -20.57 15.12 -46.14
CA GLY A 53 -19.93 14.69 -47.35
C GLY A 53 -18.44 14.85 -47.14
N GLY A 54 -17.73 13.92 -47.63
CA GLY A 54 -16.31 13.79 -47.67
C GLY A 54 -15.60 14.84 -48.52
N LEU A 55 -14.31 14.91 -48.26
CA LEU A 55 -13.33 15.32 -49.27
C LEU A 55 -11.98 14.73 -48.91
N THR A 56 -11.62 13.71 -49.66
CA THR A 56 -10.29 13.20 -49.88
C THR A 56 -9.51 14.15 -50.76
N ALA A 57 -8.28 14.46 -50.44
CA ALA A 57 -7.29 14.95 -51.41
C ALA A 57 -5.96 14.28 -51.10
N GLY A 58 -5.71 13.23 -51.85
CA GLY A 58 -4.35 12.75 -52.12
C GLY A 58 -3.69 13.64 -53.14
N PHE A 59 -2.40 13.82 -53.06
CA PHE A 59 -1.54 14.19 -54.17
C PHE A 59 -0.31 13.32 -54.20
N ASP A 60 -0.15 12.78 -55.39
CA ASP A 60 0.82 11.81 -55.82
C ASP A 60 2.10 12.51 -56.29
N GLN A 61 3.13 11.72 -56.40
CA GLN A 61 4.45 11.82 -56.96
C GLN A 61 4.69 12.85 -58.10
N THR A 62 5.90 13.43 -58.15
CA THR A 62 6.70 13.28 -59.35
C THR A 62 8.18 13.50 -59.10
N ALA A 63 8.92 12.66 -59.75
CA ALA A 63 10.37 12.55 -59.85
C ALA A 63 10.99 13.72 -60.62
N GLY A 64 12.26 14.02 -60.36
CA GLY A 64 13.10 14.89 -61.16
C GLY A 64 14.54 14.69 -60.83
N GLY A 65 15.21 13.93 -61.68
CA GLY A 65 16.64 13.66 -61.65
C GLY A 65 17.50 14.81 -62.17
N GLY A 66 18.72 14.87 -61.74
CA GLY A 66 19.76 15.77 -62.22
C GLY A 66 21.12 15.29 -61.77
N GLN A 67 21.80 14.59 -62.69
CA GLN A 67 23.21 14.25 -62.63
C GLN A 67 24.05 15.49 -62.99
N LEU A 68 25.22 15.67 -62.34
CA LEU A 68 26.56 15.69 -62.97
C LEU A 68 27.62 16.38 -62.09
N ALA A 69 28.81 15.75 -62.14
CA ALA A 69 30.16 16.23 -61.97
C ALA A 69 30.71 16.43 -60.57
N GLY A 70 31.53 15.64 -60.02
CA GLY A 70 32.88 15.23 -60.35
C GLY A 70 33.94 16.31 -60.00
N PHE A 71 34.67 16.11 -58.86
CA PHE A 71 36.09 16.55 -58.71
C PHE A 71 36.66 15.95 -57.43
N ASP A 72 37.52 15.11 -57.57
CA ASP A 72 38.94 14.86 -57.28
C ASP A 72 39.38 14.79 -55.83
N GLN A 73 40.21 13.82 -55.64
CA GLN A 73 40.92 13.28 -54.48
C GLN A 73 41.93 14.28 -53.90
N THR A 74 42.15 14.12 -52.68
CA THR A 74 43.31 14.17 -51.82
C THR A 74 43.17 15.11 -50.63
N ALA A 75 42.95 14.52 -49.45
CA ALA A 75 43.57 15.00 -48.23
C ALA A 75 43.37 14.02 -47.05
N ARG A 76 44.42 13.36 -46.71
CA ARG A 76 44.91 12.95 -45.40
C ARG A 76 43.86 12.45 -44.35
N ARG A 77 43.97 11.14 -44.10
CA ARG A 77 43.60 10.51 -42.84
C ARG A 77 44.20 11.27 -41.67
N VAL A 78 43.33 11.84 -40.82
CA VAL A 78 43.62 12.06 -39.41
C VAL A 78 42.67 11.15 -38.66
N SER A 79 43.22 10.04 -38.19
CA SER A 79 42.59 9.16 -37.24
C SER A 79 42.52 9.88 -35.90
N THR A 80 41.33 10.33 -35.53
CA THR A 80 41.01 10.56 -34.13
C THR A 80 39.96 9.54 -33.76
N ALA A 81 40.42 8.41 -33.25
CA ALA A 81 39.62 7.47 -32.52
C ALA A 81 39.11 8.18 -31.24
N CYS A 82 37.90 8.66 -31.31
CA CYS A 82 37.12 8.94 -30.11
C CYS A 82 36.33 7.68 -29.79
N ASP A 83 37.01 6.74 -29.14
CA ASP A 83 36.37 5.65 -28.43
C ASP A 83 35.55 6.23 -27.29
N GLY A 84 34.37 6.70 -27.61
CA GLY A 84 33.30 6.99 -26.66
C GLY A 84 32.63 5.68 -26.23
N GLN A 85 33.36 4.82 -25.56
CA GLN A 85 32.73 3.83 -24.70
C GLN A 85 32.03 4.58 -23.57
N ALA A 86 30.73 4.90 -23.77
CA ALA A 86 29.83 5.17 -22.71
C ALA A 86 29.82 3.88 -21.85
N ALA A 87 30.69 3.87 -20.85
CA ALA A 87 30.69 2.83 -19.82
C ALA A 87 29.29 2.87 -19.15
N ASN A 88 28.43 1.95 -19.58
CA ASN A 88 27.20 1.62 -18.93
C ASN A 88 27.57 1.03 -17.55
N ARG A 89 27.96 1.89 -16.62
CA ARG A 89 28.08 1.54 -15.21
C ARG A 89 26.65 1.27 -14.73
N LYS A 90 26.19 0.02 -14.85
CA LYS A 90 25.18 -0.49 -13.96
C LYS A 90 25.73 -0.17 -12.56
N LYS A 91 25.17 0.82 -11.88
CA LYS A 91 25.38 0.98 -10.45
C LYS A 91 24.97 -0.35 -9.86
N ASP A 92 25.89 -1.08 -9.25
CA ASP A 92 25.54 -2.23 -8.44
C ASP A 92 24.60 -1.72 -7.35
N VAL A 93 23.30 -1.84 -7.59
CA VAL A 93 22.27 -1.48 -6.62
C VAL A 93 22.37 -2.55 -5.54
N VAL A 94 23.02 -2.20 -4.44
CA VAL A 94 23.11 -3.08 -3.30
C VAL A 94 21.69 -3.33 -2.79
N MET A 95 21.23 -4.58 -2.91
CA MET A 95 19.94 -5.00 -2.44
C MET A 95 19.87 -4.87 -0.90
N LYS A 96 18.95 -4.07 -0.41
CA LYS A 96 18.75 -3.87 1.03
C LYS A 96 18.13 -5.10 1.68
N LYS A 97 18.40 -5.26 2.96
CA LYS A 97 17.91 -6.37 3.78
C LYS A 97 17.31 -5.84 5.07
N ILE A 98 16.18 -6.42 5.47
CA ILE A 98 15.56 -6.24 6.78
C ILE A 98 15.44 -7.59 7.45
N ILE A 99 15.73 -7.63 8.73
CA ILE A 99 15.42 -8.76 9.61
C ILE A 99 14.20 -8.37 10.44
N ALA A 100 13.10 -9.06 10.22
CA ALA A 100 11.88 -8.91 11.01
C ALA A 100 12.03 -9.72 12.30
N LYS A 101 12.02 -9.03 13.43
CA LYS A 101 12.17 -9.66 14.74
C LYS A 101 10.94 -10.48 15.09
N HIS A 102 11.13 -11.68 15.62
CA HIS A 102 10.05 -12.46 16.20
C HIS A 102 9.61 -11.88 17.55
N ILE A 103 8.32 -11.68 17.72
CA ILE A 103 7.69 -11.29 18.99
C ILE A 103 6.61 -12.33 19.31
N ASP A 104 6.70 -12.93 20.49
CA ASP A 104 5.68 -13.85 20.97
C ASP A 104 4.29 -13.21 20.91
N ALA A 105 3.34 -13.87 20.26
CA ALA A 105 1.98 -13.36 20.08
C ALA A 105 1.30 -13.01 21.40
N THR A 106 1.61 -13.74 22.49
CA THR A 106 1.08 -13.47 23.84
C THR A 106 1.58 -12.16 24.45
N LYS A 107 2.69 -11.62 23.92
CA LYS A 107 3.28 -10.34 24.32
C LYS A 107 2.79 -9.16 23.49
N MET A 108 2.02 -9.41 22.45
CA MET A 108 1.45 -8.32 21.64
C MET A 108 0.35 -7.60 22.44
N PRO A 109 0.35 -6.25 22.43
CA PRO A 109 -0.70 -5.50 23.12
C PRO A 109 -2.07 -5.76 22.49
N ALA A 110 -3.12 -5.68 23.33
CA ALA A 110 -4.49 -5.77 22.85
C ALA A 110 -4.86 -4.53 21.99
N GLU A 111 -4.39 -3.36 22.43
CA GLU A 111 -4.60 -2.11 21.72
C GLU A 111 -3.48 -1.87 20.69
N LEU A 112 -3.88 -1.63 19.45
CA LEU A 112 -2.92 -1.40 18.36
C LEU A 112 -2.10 -0.12 18.54
N SER A 113 -2.62 0.87 19.23
CA SER A 113 -1.93 2.11 19.59
C SER A 113 -0.71 1.89 20.50
N ASP A 114 -0.64 0.76 21.20
CA ASP A 114 0.47 0.41 22.09
C ASP A 114 1.57 -0.39 21.38
N ILE A 115 1.32 -0.84 20.15
CA ILE A 115 2.32 -1.58 19.36
C ILE A 115 3.62 -0.77 19.16
N PRO A 116 3.60 0.54 18.86
CA PRO A 116 4.83 1.32 18.74
C PRO A 116 5.73 1.22 19.99
N ALA A 117 5.15 1.37 21.19
CA ALA A 117 5.89 1.23 22.44
C ALA A 117 6.40 -0.19 22.67
N ARG A 118 5.63 -1.20 22.25
CA ARG A 118 6.08 -2.60 22.31
C ARG A 118 7.28 -2.83 21.39
N LEU A 119 7.24 -2.34 20.16
CA LEU A 119 8.36 -2.45 19.23
C LEU A 119 9.61 -1.71 19.73
N ASP A 120 9.45 -0.61 20.46
CA ASP A 120 10.56 0.08 21.15
C ASP A 120 11.18 -0.82 22.23
N ALA A 121 10.34 -1.39 23.09
CA ALA A 121 10.78 -2.28 24.16
C ALA A 121 11.51 -3.55 23.63
N GLU A 122 11.12 -4.03 22.46
CA GLU A 122 11.76 -5.16 21.78
C GLU A 122 13.00 -4.75 20.97
N GLY A 123 13.32 -3.45 20.88
CA GLY A 123 14.49 -2.94 20.13
C GLY A 123 14.36 -3.12 18.61
N VAL A 124 13.13 -3.13 18.07
CA VAL A 124 12.91 -3.25 16.61
C VAL A 124 13.34 -1.95 15.93
N ALA A 125 14.33 -2.05 15.05
CA ALA A 125 14.93 -0.89 14.38
C ALA A 125 14.03 -0.30 13.28
N TYR A 126 14.11 1.03 13.12
CA TYR A 126 13.52 1.71 11.98
C TYR A 126 14.37 1.55 10.71
N ASN A 127 13.71 1.43 9.59
CA ASN A 127 14.29 1.40 8.25
C ASN A 127 13.72 2.56 7.44
N ALA A 128 14.59 3.42 6.91
CA ALA A 128 14.16 4.58 6.14
C ALA A 128 13.62 4.18 4.77
N ILE A 129 12.42 4.68 4.43
CA ILE A 129 11.85 4.67 3.07
C ILE A 129 12.26 6.01 2.43
N GLY A 130 13.52 6.12 2.02
CA GLY A 130 14.13 7.41 1.66
C GLY A 130 14.71 7.46 0.24
N CYS A 131 14.51 6.41 -0.59
CA CYS A 131 14.96 6.46 -1.96
C CYS A 131 13.95 7.26 -2.79
N ASN A 132 14.28 8.53 -3.08
CA ASN A 132 13.60 9.29 -4.12
C ASN A 132 14.22 8.93 -5.47
N ASN A 133 13.54 8.06 -6.23
CA ASN A 133 14.06 7.52 -7.48
C ASN A 133 13.84 8.46 -8.68
N TRP A 134 13.00 9.50 -8.52
CA TRP A 134 12.61 10.45 -9.58
C TRP A 134 12.65 11.91 -9.10
N PRO A 135 13.78 12.39 -8.52
CA PRO A 135 13.85 13.68 -7.84
C PRO A 135 13.67 14.89 -8.75
N GLU A 136 13.98 14.77 -10.04
CA GLU A 136 13.78 15.85 -11.01
C GLU A 136 12.31 16.13 -11.27
N ALA A 137 11.47 15.08 -11.34
CA ALA A 137 10.04 15.19 -11.58
C ALA A 137 9.24 15.37 -10.27
N PHE A 138 9.70 14.75 -9.17
CA PHE A 138 9.04 14.72 -7.87
C PHE A 138 10.05 15.02 -6.76
N PRO A 139 10.43 16.31 -6.57
CA PRO A 139 11.51 16.69 -5.67
C PRO A 139 11.14 16.56 -4.18
N TYR A 140 9.85 16.54 -3.85
CA TYR A 140 9.43 16.46 -2.46
C TYR A 140 9.74 15.09 -1.85
N THR A 141 10.39 15.10 -0.71
CA THR A 141 10.85 13.89 -0.02
C THR A 141 10.46 13.96 1.46
N PRO A 142 9.27 13.45 1.84
CA PRO A 142 8.89 13.34 3.25
C PRO A 142 9.84 12.38 3.97
N LYS A 143 9.96 12.55 5.29
CA LYS A 143 10.68 11.59 6.12
C LYS A 143 9.76 10.44 6.47
N VAL A 144 10.13 9.24 6.05
CA VAL A 144 9.32 8.03 6.23
C VAL A 144 10.19 6.88 6.72
N GLU A 145 9.73 6.21 7.74
CA GLU A 145 10.41 5.08 8.35
C GLU A 145 9.42 3.93 8.60
N VAL A 146 9.88 2.71 8.47
CA VAL A 146 9.11 1.50 8.77
C VAL A 146 9.87 0.60 9.73
N ARG A 147 9.16 -0.03 10.66
CA ARG A 147 9.65 -1.14 11.49
C ARG A 147 8.88 -2.39 11.13
N VAL A 148 9.58 -3.52 11.12
CA VAL A 148 9.01 -4.82 10.77
C VAL A 148 9.30 -5.82 11.89
N ALA A 149 8.25 -6.44 12.39
CA ALA A 149 8.30 -7.59 13.29
C ALA A 149 7.31 -8.66 12.82
N HIS A 150 7.29 -9.83 13.46
CA HIS A 150 6.30 -10.86 13.18
C HIS A 150 5.97 -11.68 14.43
N THR A 151 4.81 -12.35 14.40
CA THR A 151 4.36 -13.26 15.46
C THR A 151 4.41 -14.73 15.04
N GLY A 152 5.08 -15.04 13.93
CA GLY A 152 5.03 -16.34 13.28
C GLY A 152 3.95 -16.40 12.22
N ASP A 153 2.71 -16.12 12.56
CA ASP A 153 1.52 -16.18 11.70
C ASP A 153 1.05 -14.81 11.17
N ALA A 154 1.64 -13.71 11.66
CA ALA A 154 1.33 -12.36 11.19
C ALA A 154 2.59 -11.48 11.08
N ILE A 155 2.59 -10.59 10.09
CA ILE A 155 3.58 -9.52 9.93
C ILE A 155 3.06 -8.28 10.65
N VAL A 156 3.91 -7.64 11.44
CA VAL A 156 3.61 -6.39 12.14
C VAL A 156 4.41 -5.26 11.51
N LEU A 157 3.73 -4.30 10.92
CA LEU A 157 4.32 -3.11 10.34
C LEU A 157 3.94 -1.89 11.16
N HIS A 158 4.93 -1.02 11.43
CA HIS A 158 4.71 0.28 12.02
C HIS A 158 5.43 1.34 11.18
N TYR A 159 4.65 2.26 10.61
CA TYR A 159 5.15 3.41 9.87
C TYR A 159 5.14 4.66 10.74
N ARG A 160 6.18 5.48 10.60
CA ARG A 160 6.26 6.85 11.12
C ARG A 160 6.56 7.78 9.96
N VAL A 161 5.75 8.83 9.81
CA VAL A 161 5.79 9.74 8.67
C VAL A 161 5.79 11.18 9.14
N GLU A 162 6.71 11.98 8.58
CA GLU A 162 6.74 13.43 8.69
C GLU A 162 6.60 14.01 7.27
N GLU A 163 5.45 14.58 6.97
CA GLU A 163 5.14 15.18 5.67
C GLU A 163 4.37 16.51 5.85
N SER A 164 4.32 17.34 4.81
CA SER A 164 3.74 18.69 4.92
C SER A 164 2.21 18.70 4.92
N THR A 165 1.59 17.81 4.16
CA THR A 165 0.13 17.68 4.05
C THR A 165 -0.27 16.22 4.09
N VAL A 166 -1.48 15.95 4.54
CA VAL A 166 -2.10 14.61 4.58
C VAL A 166 -3.48 14.66 3.93
N GLN A 167 -3.83 13.57 3.25
CA GLN A 167 -5.14 13.32 2.65
C GLN A 167 -5.54 11.86 2.87
N ALA A 168 -6.84 11.61 3.09
CA ALA A 168 -7.43 10.29 3.15
C ALA A 168 -8.89 10.37 2.69
N GLU A 169 -9.14 10.29 1.41
CA GLU A 169 -10.49 10.34 0.83
C GLU A 169 -11.00 8.97 0.39
N ALA A 170 -10.08 8.08 -0.01
CA ALA A 170 -10.43 6.74 -0.48
C ALA A 170 -10.84 5.81 0.67
N GLY A 171 -11.88 5.01 0.44
CA GLY A 171 -12.25 3.89 1.30
C GLY A 171 -11.51 2.59 0.94
N ASP A 172 -11.81 1.50 1.67
CA ASP A 172 -11.28 0.17 1.40
C ASP A 172 -11.54 -0.26 -0.05
N ASN A 173 -10.55 -0.88 -0.68
CA ASN A 173 -10.52 -1.23 -2.11
C ASN A 173 -10.68 -0.03 -3.07
N GLY A 174 -10.63 1.20 -2.56
CA GLY A 174 -10.57 2.43 -3.34
C GLY A 174 -9.15 2.69 -3.86
N LYS A 175 -8.92 3.93 -4.30
CA LYS A 175 -7.64 4.38 -4.83
C LYS A 175 -6.78 4.97 -3.71
N VAL A 176 -6.46 4.18 -2.70
CA VAL A 176 -5.74 4.62 -1.50
C VAL A 176 -4.36 5.20 -1.80
N TRP A 177 -3.75 4.85 -2.94
CA TRP A 177 -2.48 5.42 -3.42
C TRP A 177 -2.59 6.90 -3.87
N GLU A 178 -3.80 7.38 -4.15
CA GLU A 178 -4.03 8.81 -4.44
C GLU A 178 -3.93 9.68 -3.17
N ASP A 179 -4.08 9.07 -1.98
CA ASP A 179 -3.97 9.69 -0.65
C ASP A 179 -2.53 9.64 -0.10
N SER A 180 -2.32 10.13 1.14
CA SER A 180 -1.09 9.88 1.90
C SER A 180 -0.99 8.39 2.21
N CYS A 181 -0.28 7.63 1.36
CA CYS A 181 -0.28 6.18 1.38
C CYS A 181 1.08 5.60 1.76
N CYS A 182 1.07 4.56 2.60
CA CYS A 182 2.20 3.68 2.87
C CYS A 182 1.89 2.30 2.31
N GLU A 183 2.90 1.67 1.68
CA GLU A 183 2.68 0.42 0.96
C GLU A 183 3.72 -0.64 1.32
N PHE A 184 3.29 -1.88 1.30
CA PHE A 184 4.12 -3.07 1.47
C PHE A 184 3.86 -4.04 0.31
N PHE A 185 4.86 -4.21 -0.57
CA PHE A 185 4.78 -5.18 -1.64
C PHE A 185 5.70 -6.35 -1.34
N SER A 186 5.25 -7.59 -1.61
CA SER A 186 6.03 -8.79 -1.29
C SER A 186 5.69 -9.99 -2.16
N ILE A 187 6.67 -10.89 -2.32
CA ILE A 187 6.53 -12.22 -2.95
C ILE A 187 6.65 -13.25 -1.83
N PRO A 188 5.56 -13.67 -1.19
CA PRO A 188 5.65 -14.50 0.01
C PRO A 188 5.94 -15.98 -0.26
N ALA A 189 5.60 -16.49 -1.46
CA ALA A 189 5.74 -17.91 -1.82
C ALA A 189 6.89 -18.21 -2.79
N GLY A 190 7.55 -17.18 -3.34
CA GLY A 190 8.67 -17.37 -4.27
C GLY A 190 8.26 -17.84 -5.68
N ASP A 191 6.98 -17.85 -6.00
CA ASP A 191 6.40 -18.35 -7.26
C ASP A 191 6.15 -17.25 -8.31
N GLY A 192 6.62 -16.01 -8.04
CA GLY A 192 6.44 -14.84 -8.91
C GLY A 192 5.13 -14.10 -8.69
N VAL A 193 4.19 -14.64 -7.91
CA VAL A 193 2.98 -13.89 -7.50
C VAL A 193 3.35 -12.94 -6.37
N TYR A 194 3.19 -11.64 -6.59
CA TYR A 194 3.42 -10.64 -5.56
C TYR A 194 2.12 -9.99 -5.10
N TYR A 195 2.14 -9.48 -3.88
CA TYR A 195 1.05 -8.71 -3.29
C TYR A 195 1.44 -7.25 -3.19
N ASN A 196 0.49 -6.37 -3.44
CA ASN A 196 0.52 -4.97 -3.04
C ASN A 196 -0.48 -4.76 -1.90
N ILE A 197 0.02 -4.40 -0.75
CA ILE A 197 -0.76 -4.03 0.42
C ILE A 197 -0.54 -2.54 0.62
N GLU A 198 -1.55 -1.75 0.29
CA GLU A 198 -1.53 -0.30 0.27
C GLU A 198 -2.50 0.23 1.31
N CYS A 199 -2.08 1.19 2.12
CA CYS A 199 -2.89 1.72 3.20
C CYS A 199 -2.71 3.23 3.31
N ASN A 200 -3.81 3.99 3.22
CA ASN A 200 -3.75 5.43 3.42
C ASN A 200 -3.63 5.80 4.90
N CYS A 201 -3.33 7.06 5.17
CA CYS A 201 -3.07 7.56 6.52
C CYS A 201 -4.28 7.50 7.48
N ALA A 202 -5.48 7.20 6.99
CA ALA A 202 -6.66 6.87 7.81
C ALA A 202 -6.88 5.36 7.95
N GLY A 203 -5.94 4.53 7.46
CA GLY A 203 -6.03 3.08 7.59
C GLY A 203 -7.02 2.41 6.62
N GLN A 204 -7.52 3.08 5.60
CA GLN A 204 -8.24 2.43 4.51
C GLN A 204 -7.24 1.74 3.61
N MET A 205 -7.56 0.55 3.12
CA MET A 205 -6.57 -0.26 2.44
C MET A 205 -7.08 -0.98 1.19
N LEU A 206 -6.11 -1.40 0.40
CA LEU A 206 -6.25 -2.26 -0.76
C LEU A 206 -5.24 -3.40 -0.64
N ILE A 207 -5.64 -4.61 -0.94
CA ILE A 207 -4.73 -5.74 -1.15
C ILE A 207 -4.98 -6.30 -2.55
N GLY A 208 -3.95 -6.31 -3.39
CA GLY A 208 -3.97 -6.93 -4.70
C GLY A 208 -2.95 -8.08 -4.79
N GLY A 209 -3.29 -9.16 -5.50
CA GLY A 209 -2.41 -10.30 -5.74
C GLY A 209 -2.35 -10.67 -7.22
N GLY A 210 -1.15 -10.92 -7.76
CA GLY A 210 -0.94 -11.33 -9.15
C GLY A 210 0.51 -11.26 -9.57
N ALA A 211 0.85 -11.87 -10.71
CA ALA A 211 2.22 -11.88 -11.22
C ALA A 211 2.59 -10.58 -11.98
N GLU A 212 1.60 -9.86 -12.48
CA GLU A 212 1.80 -8.68 -13.31
C GLU A 212 1.12 -7.44 -12.71
N ARG A 213 1.47 -6.24 -13.20
CA ARG A 213 0.81 -4.99 -12.80
C ARG A 213 -0.66 -4.94 -13.21
N LYS A 214 -1.01 -5.51 -14.37
CA LYS A 214 -2.39 -5.58 -14.88
C LYS A 214 -3.05 -6.88 -14.45
N ASN A 215 -4.38 -6.91 -14.51
CA ASN A 215 -5.19 -8.12 -14.25
C ASN A 215 -4.95 -8.72 -12.84
N ARG A 216 -4.73 -7.86 -11.86
CA ARG A 216 -4.56 -8.29 -10.46
C ARG A 216 -5.92 -8.54 -9.82
N GLU A 217 -6.00 -9.59 -9.05
CA GLU A 217 -7.14 -9.85 -8.20
C GLU A 217 -7.05 -8.99 -6.93
N ARG A 218 -8.15 -8.36 -6.57
CA ARG A 218 -8.27 -7.64 -5.30
C ARG A 218 -8.85 -8.55 -4.23
N ALA A 219 -8.33 -8.44 -3.04
CA ALA A 219 -8.86 -9.15 -1.89
C ALA A 219 -10.31 -8.74 -1.63
N ALA A 220 -11.14 -9.72 -1.30
CA ALA A 220 -12.49 -9.47 -0.82
C ALA A 220 -12.47 -8.72 0.52
N LYS A 221 -13.58 -8.07 0.87
CA LYS A 221 -13.68 -7.32 2.13
C LYS A 221 -13.36 -8.17 3.35
N GLU A 222 -13.78 -9.41 3.36
CA GLU A 222 -13.55 -10.37 4.45
C GLU A 222 -12.05 -10.59 4.71
N VAL A 223 -11.21 -10.55 3.65
CA VAL A 223 -9.75 -10.62 3.77
C VAL A 223 -9.19 -9.32 4.35
N LEU A 224 -9.66 -8.16 3.86
CA LEU A 224 -9.23 -6.86 4.39
C LEU A 224 -9.57 -6.73 5.89
N ASP A 225 -10.72 -7.24 6.31
CA ASP A 225 -11.17 -7.21 7.71
C ASP A 225 -10.30 -8.06 8.65
N THR A 226 -9.53 -9.02 8.13
CA THR A 226 -8.55 -9.78 8.91
C THR A 226 -7.31 -8.96 9.28
N VAL A 227 -7.00 -7.93 8.51
CA VAL A 227 -5.85 -7.05 8.77
C VAL A 227 -6.23 -6.01 9.81
N LYS A 228 -5.60 -6.09 10.99
CA LYS A 228 -5.81 -5.09 12.04
C LYS A 228 -5.03 -3.83 11.68
N ARG A 229 -5.68 -2.67 11.79
CA ARG A 229 -5.14 -1.38 11.34
C ARG A 229 -5.42 -0.28 12.36
N TRP A 230 -4.41 0.51 12.67
CA TRP A 230 -4.52 1.69 13.50
C TRP A 230 -3.78 2.86 12.86
N SER A 231 -4.34 4.05 13.00
CA SER A 231 -3.68 5.30 12.61
C SER A 231 -3.84 6.34 13.71
N SER A 232 -2.78 7.10 13.95
CA SER A 232 -2.81 8.25 14.87
C SER A 232 -3.69 9.40 14.37
N LEU A 233 -4.09 9.39 13.08
CA LEU A 233 -4.98 10.38 12.49
C LEU A 233 -6.47 9.98 12.56
N GLY A 234 -6.77 8.81 13.13
CA GLY A 234 -8.10 8.24 13.15
C GLY A 234 -8.46 7.48 11.88
N ARG A 235 -9.75 7.17 11.71
CA ARG A 235 -10.26 6.31 10.64
C ARG A 235 -11.20 7.02 9.67
N GLU A 236 -11.58 8.25 9.99
CA GLU A 236 -12.50 9.03 9.17
C GLU A 236 -11.81 9.61 7.93
N PRO A 237 -12.49 9.68 6.80
CA PRO A 237 -11.94 10.30 5.60
C PRO A 237 -11.82 11.83 5.78
N PHE A 238 -10.81 12.42 5.11
CA PHE A 238 -10.61 13.86 5.10
C PHE A 238 -9.88 14.31 3.83
N ALA A 239 -10.24 15.52 3.37
CA ALA A 239 -9.57 16.19 2.26
C ALA A 239 -8.15 16.65 2.67
N GLU A 240 -7.33 16.99 1.67
CA GLU A 240 -5.96 17.44 1.93
C GLU A 240 -5.90 18.61 2.90
N LYS A 241 -5.12 18.46 3.95
CA LYS A 241 -4.87 19.45 5.02
C LYS A 241 -3.43 19.42 5.47
N ALA A 242 -3.01 20.45 6.21
CA ALA A 242 -1.70 20.47 6.86
C ALA A 242 -1.55 19.23 7.76
N ALA A 243 -0.42 18.56 7.64
CA ALA A 243 -0.08 17.43 8.47
C ALA A 243 0.28 17.88 9.90
N PRO A 244 0.08 17.02 10.94
CA PRO A 244 0.74 17.20 12.22
C PRO A 244 2.26 17.05 12.06
N ALA A 245 3.03 17.33 13.11
CA ALA A 245 4.49 17.17 13.07
C ALA A 245 4.92 15.75 12.63
N SER A 246 4.17 14.74 13.01
CA SER A 246 4.29 13.37 12.52
C SER A 246 2.99 12.62 12.69
N TRP A 247 2.80 11.56 11.89
CA TRP A 247 1.73 10.59 12.10
C TRP A 247 2.27 9.17 12.03
N GLN A 248 1.50 8.24 12.57
CA GLN A 248 1.89 6.85 12.69
C GLN A 248 0.77 5.94 12.22
N MET A 249 1.15 4.80 11.68
CA MET A 249 0.22 3.75 11.28
C MET A 249 0.78 2.37 11.65
N VAL A 250 -0.10 1.51 12.17
CA VAL A 250 0.20 0.12 12.45
C VAL A 250 -0.67 -0.77 11.58
N MET A 251 -0.08 -1.79 11.00
CA MET A 251 -0.77 -2.89 10.33
C MET A 251 -0.29 -4.22 10.92
N VAL A 252 -1.24 -5.08 11.33
CA VAL A 252 -0.97 -6.49 11.68
C VAL A 252 -1.63 -7.34 10.60
N ILE A 253 -0.79 -7.92 9.75
CA ILE A 253 -1.17 -8.60 8.51
C ILE A 253 -1.05 -10.10 8.74
N PRO A 254 -2.15 -10.84 8.97
CA PRO A 254 -2.08 -12.28 9.16
C PRO A 254 -1.68 -13.00 7.85
N ALA A 255 -1.12 -14.19 7.98
CA ALA A 255 -0.75 -15.02 6.84
C ALA A 255 -1.94 -15.30 5.90
N SER A 256 -3.17 -15.33 6.42
CA SER A 256 -4.41 -15.48 5.65
C SER A 256 -4.74 -14.29 4.74
N ALA A 257 -4.15 -13.10 4.98
CA ALA A 257 -4.32 -11.95 4.08
C ALA A 257 -3.67 -12.16 2.71
N PHE A 258 -2.76 -13.11 2.60
CA PHE A 258 -2.15 -13.54 1.34
C PHE A 258 -3.06 -14.56 0.63
N PHE A 259 -4.23 -14.12 0.24
CA PHE A 259 -5.42 -14.90 -0.15
C PHE A 259 -5.24 -15.84 -1.35
N LYS A 260 -4.15 -15.71 -2.12
CA LYS A 260 -3.80 -16.63 -3.21
C LYS A 260 -2.90 -17.79 -2.73
N HIS A 261 -2.46 -17.78 -1.47
CA HIS A 261 -1.49 -18.73 -0.91
C HIS A 261 -1.88 -19.21 0.48
N HIS A 262 -1.42 -20.38 0.82
CA HIS A 262 -1.43 -20.88 2.19
C HIS A 262 -0.04 -20.75 2.78
N ILE A 263 0.23 -19.63 3.47
CA ILE A 263 1.58 -19.31 3.96
C ILE A 263 1.93 -20.11 5.23
N GLY A 264 0.97 -20.39 6.10
CA GLY A 264 1.19 -21.02 7.40
C GLY A 264 1.95 -20.09 8.35
N SER A 265 3.28 -20.19 8.40
CA SER A 265 4.14 -19.35 9.23
C SER A 265 5.18 -18.61 8.40
N PHE A 266 5.57 -17.43 8.89
CA PHE A 266 6.69 -16.64 8.33
C PHE A 266 8.03 -17.01 8.97
N THR A 267 8.05 -17.56 10.19
CA THR A 267 9.28 -17.87 10.94
C THR A 267 10.30 -18.66 10.09
N GLY A 268 11.53 -18.16 10.08
CA GLY A 268 12.64 -18.74 9.33
C GLY A 268 12.60 -18.53 7.81
N LYS A 269 11.59 -17.81 7.29
CA LYS A 269 11.49 -17.53 5.86
C LYS A 269 12.21 -16.24 5.48
N THR A 270 12.75 -16.23 4.26
CA THR A 270 13.20 -15.00 3.59
C THR A 270 12.34 -14.80 2.35
N ILE A 271 11.76 -13.62 2.20
CA ILE A 271 10.94 -13.24 1.06
C ILE A 271 11.52 -12.02 0.36
N ARG A 272 11.10 -11.79 -0.88
CA ARG A 272 11.38 -10.53 -1.57
C ARG A 272 10.29 -9.54 -1.23
N ALA A 273 10.69 -8.29 -0.89
CA ALA A 273 9.74 -7.25 -0.50
C ALA A 273 10.29 -5.84 -0.78
N ASN A 274 9.40 -4.87 -0.86
CA ASN A 274 9.74 -3.46 -0.82
C ASN A 274 8.67 -2.69 -0.04
N PHE A 275 9.05 -1.51 0.45
CA PHE A 275 8.17 -0.60 1.18
C PHE A 275 8.17 0.74 0.47
N TYR A 276 7.00 1.38 0.41
CA TYR A 276 6.83 2.60 -0.35
C TYR A 276 6.04 3.65 0.42
N LYS A 277 6.21 4.89 -0.02
CA LYS A 277 5.38 6.03 0.36
C LYS A 277 5.02 6.78 -0.90
N CYS A 278 3.75 7.04 -1.07
CA CYS A 278 3.26 7.88 -2.17
C CYS A 278 2.16 8.85 -1.73
N GLY A 279 1.78 9.69 -2.66
CA GLY A 279 0.70 10.66 -2.55
C GLY A 279 0.40 11.20 -3.93
N ASP A 280 -0.28 10.38 -4.77
CA ASP A 280 -0.45 10.68 -6.20
C ASP A 280 -1.31 11.92 -6.45
N ARG A 281 -2.22 12.26 -5.53
CA ARG A 281 -3.12 13.43 -5.64
C ARG A 281 -2.86 14.53 -4.64
N LEU A 282 -1.84 14.39 -3.79
CA LEU A 282 -1.43 15.49 -2.93
C LEU A 282 -0.84 16.61 -3.77
N LYS A 283 -0.94 17.86 -3.28
CA LYS A 283 -0.31 19.01 -3.92
C LYS A 283 1.18 18.82 -4.12
N GLN A 284 1.84 18.15 -3.17
CA GLN A 284 3.23 17.73 -3.26
C GLN A 284 3.31 16.24 -3.56
N GLN A 285 3.10 15.86 -4.82
CA GLN A 285 3.23 14.48 -5.27
C GLN A 285 4.61 13.93 -4.95
N HIS A 286 4.68 12.68 -4.48
CA HIS A 286 5.94 12.05 -4.12
C HIS A 286 5.85 10.53 -4.23
N TYR A 287 7.03 9.93 -4.50
CA TYR A 287 7.18 8.48 -4.70
C TYR A 287 8.50 8.03 -4.11
N LEU A 288 8.46 7.45 -2.92
CA LEU A 288 9.64 6.95 -2.22
C LEU A 288 9.61 5.43 -2.11
N SER A 289 10.78 4.82 -2.13
CA SER A 289 10.95 3.40 -1.88
C SER A 289 12.00 3.15 -0.79
N TRP A 290 11.90 1.98 -0.14
CA TRP A 290 12.92 1.49 0.75
C TRP A 290 14.12 0.95 -0.06
N ASN A 291 13.91 -0.03 -0.94
CA ASN A 291 14.93 -0.49 -1.88
C ASN A 291 14.83 0.35 -3.16
N PRO A 292 15.95 0.85 -3.71
CA PRO A 292 15.92 1.76 -4.85
C PRO A 292 15.36 1.10 -6.12
N ILE A 293 14.77 1.93 -6.99
CA ILE A 293 14.17 1.55 -8.26
C ILE A 293 14.92 2.31 -9.36
N ASP A 294 15.40 1.60 -10.38
CA ASP A 294 16.06 2.17 -11.56
C ASP A 294 15.14 2.08 -12.78
N LEU A 295 14.08 2.92 -12.79
CA LEU A 295 13.14 3.04 -13.89
C LEU A 295 12.96 4.52 -14.26
N PRO A 296 12.66 4.85 -15.53
CA PRO A 296 12.56 6.24 -15.99
C PRO A 296 11.31 6.98 -15.49
N ARG A 297 10.31 6.28 -14.93
CA ARG A 297 9.05 6.85 -14.43
C ARG A 297 8.59 6.10 -13.19
N PRO A 298 7.81 6.75 -12.30
CA PRO A 298 7.27 6.10 -11.11
C PRO A 298 6.51 4.81 -11.44
N ASN A 299 6.98 3.72 -10.83
CA ASN A 299 6.34 2.43 -10.89
C ASN A 299 6.82 1.58 -9.70
N PHE A 300 5.91 1.19 -8.83
CA PHE A 300 6.19 0.32 -7.70
C PHE A 300 5.96 -1.17 -8.02
N HIS A 301 5.20 -1.45 -9.10
CA HIS A 301 4.94 -2.80 -9.57
C HIS A 301 6.14 -3.37 -10.36
N CYS A 302 7.28 -3.46 -9.70
CA CYS A 302 8.57 -3.87 -10.28
C CYS A 302 9.31 -4.82 -9.30
N PRO A 303 8.86 -6.09 -9.18
CA PRO A 303 9.39 -7.05 -8.22
C PRO A 303 10.89 -7.34 -8.40
N GLU A 304 11.47 -7.03 -9.56
CA GLU A 304 12.91 -7.10 -9.81
C GLU A 304 13.74 -6.19 -8.89
N PHE A 305 13.13 -5.10 -8.40
CA PHE A 305 13.74 -4.15 -7.45
C PHE A 305 13.36 -4.41 -5.99
N PHE A 306 12.78 -5.54 -5.65
CA PHE A 306 12.51 -5.86 -4.25
C PHE A 306 13.81 -6.24 -3.53
N GLY A 307 13.95 -5.79 -2.28
CA GLY A 307 14.98 -6.21 -1.35
C GLY A 307 14.64 -7.55 -0.68
N GLU A 308 15.34 -7.88 0.38
CA GLU A 308 15.13 -9.10 1.18
C GLU A 308 14.52 -8.75 2.53
N LEU A 309 13.50 -9.51 2.93
CA LEU A 309 12.89 -9.49 4.25
C LEU A 309 12.98 -10.89 4.85
N THR A 310 13.80 -11.03 5.90
CA THR A 310 14.00 -12.29 6.62
C THR A 310 13.26 -12.25 7.95
N PHE A 311 12.51 -13.27 8.26
CA PHE A 311 11.78 -13.43 9.52
C PHE A 311 12.55 -14.36 10.46
N GLU A 312 12.89 -13.88 11.67
CA GLU A 312 13.57 -14.67 12.72
C GLU A 312 12.81 -15.93 13.12
#